data_0202042f7a1e973dfd44f87fe94d540d
#
_entry.id   0202042f7a1e973dfd44f87fe94d540d
#
_cell.length_a   1.000
_cell.length_b   1.000
_cell.length_c   1.000
_cell.angle_alpha   90.00
_cell.angle_beta   90.00
_cell.angle_gamma   90.00
#
_symmetry.space_group_name_H-M   'P 1'
#
loop_
_entity.id
_entity.type
_entity.pdbx_description
1 polymer ?
#
loop_
_entity_poly.entity_id
_entity_poly.type
_entity_poly.pdbx_seq_one_letter_code
_entity_poly.pdbx_strand_id
1 'polypeptide(L)'
;MGDLESQFALPLQSKLAIVTGSSRGIGAGIAWELARRGANVCITYVSDNSKLLVEELMAKISQLPHKPMTWACQADLSTTTGAQEVISQLKAYFGSDDLQIHILVNNAATEMVKNIQSVTLEDYNKVFNLNVRGYMLMMQAVVPYLASKGRIINLSSVGARVGFEGVSLYCASKAAVESFTRSWDSELGGDGTTVNAVAPGPVPSDMLDKIPKEIVDMQKARTPVEHRLGTTEEIASIVGWLAGPDASWVSGQVISASGGWSMY
;
A
#
# COMPACT_ATOMS: atom_id res chain seq x y z
N MET A 1 33.79 -5.63 -20.85
CA MET A 1 33.60 -4.53 -19.87
C MET A 1 32.14 -4.12 -19.70
N GLY A 2 31.20 -4.78 -20.38
CA GLY A 2 29.76 -4.44 -20.34
C GLY A 2 28.90 -5.10 -19.25
N ASP A 3 29.41 -6.07 -18.49
CA ASP A 3 28.58 -6.89 -17.59
C ASP A 3 28.69 -6.56 -16.09
N LEU A 4 29.61 -5.68 -15.70
CA LEU A 4 29.77 -5.32 -14.28
C LEU A 4 28.85 -4.18 -13.83
N GLU A 5 28.43 -3.29 -14.74
CA GLU A 5 27.47 -2.22 -14.39
C GLU A 5 26.04 -2.72 -14.23
N SER A 6 25.64 -3.82 -14.89
CA SER A 6 24.31 -4.40 -14.73
C SER A 6 24.10 -5.11 -13.39
N GLN A 7 25.16 -5.52 -12.69
CA GLN A 7 25.10 -6.17 -11.39
C GLN A 7 24.79 -5.22 -10.22
N PHE A 8 24.86 -3.90 -10.42
CA PHE A 8 24.65 -2.89 -9.40
C PHE A 8 23.44 -1.96 -9.66
N ALA A 9 22.72 -2.17 -10.77
CA ALA A 9 21.52 -1.37 -11.05
C ALA A 9 20.42 -1.70 -10.04
N LEU A 10 19.89 -0.66 -9.38
CA LEU A 10 18.77 -0.81 -8.46
C LEU A 10 17.51 -1.19 -9.27
N PRO A 11 16.73 -2.23 -8.85
CA PRO A 11 15.64 -2.78 -9.65
C PRO A 11 14.53 -1.80 -9.97
N LEU A 12 14.39 -0.73 -9.17
CA LEU A 12 13.38 0.32 -9.35
C LEU A 12 13.98 1.68 -9.70
N GLN A 13 15.22 1.71 -10.18
CA GLN A 13 15.89 2.98 -10.51
C GLN A 13 15.05 3.81 -11.47
N SER A 14 14.91 5.10 -11.14
CA SER A 14 14.14 6.10 -11.91
C SER A 14 12.63 5.83 -12.01
N LYS A 15 12.10 4.82 -11.34
CA LYS A 15 10.65 4.58 -11.28
C LYS A 15 10.00 5.55 -10.31
N LEU A 16 8.83 6.11 -10.68
CA LEU A 16 7.99 6.87 -9.75
C LEU A 16 6.96 5.95 -9.11
N ALA A 17 6.97 5.92 -7.77
CA ALA A 17 6.00 5.19 -6.96
C ALA A 17 5.11 6.15 -6.17
N ILE A 18 3.81 5.89 -6.14
CA ILE A 18 2.87 6.52 -5.21
C ILE A 18 2.54 5.51 -4.12
N VAL A 19 2.72 5.88 -2.85
CA VAL A 19 2.32 5.06 -1.71
C VAL A 19 1.27 5.82 -0.90
N THR A 20 0.03 5.33 -0.88
CA THR A 20 -1.04 6.03 -0.17
C THR A 20 -0.98 5.76 1.34
N GLY A 21 -1.25 6.80 2.16
CA GLY A 21 -1.21 6.69 3.62
C GLY A 21 0.17 6.28 4.16
N SER A 22 1.23 6.87 3.64
CA SER A 22 2.60 6.45 3.89
C SER A 22 3.38 7.31 4.90
N SER A 23 2.68 8.06 5.74
CA SER A 23 3.32 8.83 6.82
C SER A 23 3.86 7.96 7.96
N ARG A 24 3.32 6.75 8.18
CA ARG A 24 3.70 5.83 9.26
C ARG A 24 3.35 4.37 8.95
N GLY A 25 3.72 3.46 9.85
CA GLY A 25 3.38 2.05 9.81
C GLY A 25 3.84 1.34 8.53
N ILE A 26 3.02 0.44 8.01
CA ILE A 26 3.30 -0.35 6.81
C ILE A 26 3.57 0.57 5.61
N GLY A 27 2.78 1.64 5.43
CA GLY A 27 2.95 2.57 4.33
C GLY A 27 4.31 3.28 4.32
N ALA A 28 4.81 3.71 5.48
CA ALA A 28 6.15 4.31 5.60
C ALA A 28 7.25 3.28 5.34
N GLY A 29 7.08 2.04 5.85
CA GLY A 29 7.99 0.93 5.54
C GLY A 29 8.06 0.64 4.04
N ILE A 30 6.91 0.64 3.35
CA ILE A 30 6.83 0.45 1.89
C ILE A 30 7.52 1.60 1.16
N ALA A 31 7.25 2.84 1.52
CA ALA A 31 7.87 4.01 0.91
C ALA A 31 9.40 3.96 1.03
N TRP A 32 9.90 3.61 2.22
CA TRP A 32 11.32 3.39 2.46
C TRP A 32 11.91 2.27 1.62
N GLU A 33 11.25 1.10 1.56
CA GLU A 33 11.74 -0.06 0.82
C GLU A 33 11.78 0.19 -0.70
N LEU A 34 10.75 0.83 -1.26
CA LEU A 34 10.75 1.21 -2.68
C LEU A 34 11.87 2.20 -2.99
N ALA A 35 12.07 3.21 -2.12
CA ALA A 35 13.17 4.15 -2.25
C ALA A 35 14.53 3.44 -2.16
N ARG A 36 14.71 2.53 -1.21
CA ARG A 36 15.95 1.73 -1.06
C ARG A 36 16.25 0.89 -2.30
N ARG A 37 15.23 0.48 -3.05
CA ARG A 37 15.35 -0.24 -4.34
C ARG A 37 15.53 0.69 -5.54
N GLY A 38 15.57 2.00 -5.35
CA GLY A 38 15.86 2.98 -6.40
C GLY A 38 14.68 3.81 -6.88
N ALA A 39 13.47 3.58 -6.38
CA ALA A 39 12.31 4.35 -6.79
C ALA A 39 12.34 5.77 -6.21
N ASN A 40 11.86 6.73 -6.98
CA ASN A 40 11.39 8.01 -6.50
C ASN A 40 9.99 7.82 -5.88
N VAL A 41 9.68 8.46 -4.74
CA VAL A 41 8.48 8.12 -3.99
C VAL A 41 7.63 9.34 -3.67
N CYS A 42 6.36 9.30 -4.05
CA CYS A 42 5.32 10.18 -3.55
C CYS A 42 4.72 9.58 -2.27
N ILE A 43 4.89 10.28 -1.16
CA ILE A 43 4.38 9.97 0.17
C ILE A 43 3.07 10.70 0.34
N THR A 44 1.93 10.00 0.54
CA THR A 44 0.68 10.70 0.81
C THR A 44 0.29 10.64 2.29
N TYR A 45 -0.35 11.69 2.77
CA TYR A 45 -0.82 11.82 4.15
C TYR A 45 -2.08 12.70 4.20
N VAL A 46 -2.85 12.63 5.29
CA VAL A 46 -4.15 13.31 5.37
C VAL A 46 -4.12 14.55 6.28
N SER A 47 -3.38 14.55 7.39
CA SER A 47 -3.47 15.59 8.40
C SER A 47 -2.12 16.27 8.68
N ASP A 48 -2.17 17.53 9.12
CA ASP A 48 -0.99 18.29 9.53
C ASP A 48 -0.20 17.61 10.65
N ASN A 49 -0.89 16.85 11.52
CA ASN A 49 -0.24 16.06 12.57
C ASN A 49 0.72 14.99 12.02
N SER A 50 0.58 14.60 10.77
CA SER A 50 1.47 13.63 10.11
C SER A 50 2.63 14.29 9.37
N LYS A 51 2.65 15.62 9.27
CA LYS A 51 3.66 16.35 8.48
C LYS A 51 5.08 16.09 8.95
N LEU A 52 5.31 16.15 10.26
CA LEU A 52 6.63 15.87 10.83
C LEU A 52 7.12 14.46 10.51
N LEU A 53 6.25 13.45 10.63
CA LEU A 53 6.59 12.07 10.28
C LEU A 53 6.96 11.91 8.80
N VAL A 54 6.28 12.65 7.92
CA VAL A 54 6.59 12.65 6.48
C VAL A 54 7.95 13.31 6.23
N GLU A 55 8.22 14.45 6.86
CA GLU A 55 9.50 15.16 6.75
C GLU A 55 10.67 14.28 7.25
N GLU A 56 10.50 13.57 8.37
CA GLU A 56 11.49 12.62 8.90
C GLU A 56 11.73 11.45 7.93
N LEU A 57 10.67 10.90 7.34
CA LEU A 57 10.78 9.83 6.35
C LEU A 57 11.50 10.31 5.08
N MET A 58 11.17 11.49 4.57
CA MET A 58 11.84 12.10 3.42
C MET A 58 13.32 12.36 3.71
N ALA A 59 13.63 12.91 4.89
CA ALA A 59 15.01 13.13 5.33
C ALA A 59 15.80 11.81 5.40
N LYS A 60 15.18 10.75 5.95
CA LYS A 60 15.79 9.41 5.97
C LYS A 60 16.05 8.89 4.55
N ILE A 61 15.08 8.99 3.64
CA ILE A 61 15.20 8.55 2.26
C ILE A 61 16.32 9.31 1.54
N SER A 62 16.47 10.61 1.77
CA SER A 62 17.50 11.44 1.15
C SER A 62 18.94 11.04 1.52
N GLN A 63 19.13 10.26 2.61
CA GLN A 63 20.43 9.73 3.01
C GLN A 63 20.84 8.49 2.21
N LEU A 64 19.96 7.91 1.40
CA LEU A 64 20.31 6.78 0.55
C LEU A 64 21.38 7.19 -0.48
N PRO A 65 22.39 6.34 -0.76
CA PRO A 65 23.52 6.71 -1.64
C PRO A 65 23.12 7.18 -3.04
N HIS A 66 22.04 6.64 -3.58
CA HIS A 66 21.51 6.96 -4.91
C HIS A 66 20.53 8.14 -4.90
N LYS A 67 20.29 8.75 -3.74
CA LYS A 67 19.51 9.99 -3.53
C LYS A 67 18.17 10.02 -4.29
N PRO A 68 17.24 9.09 -4.02
CA PRO A 68 15.95 9.10 -4.68
C PRO A 68 15.17 10.36 -4.33
N MET A 69 14.41 10.87 -5.28
CA MET A 69 13.54 12.02 -5.04
C MET A 69 12.29 11.60 -4.27
N THR A 70 11.80 12.50 -3.42
CA THR A 70 10.57 12.30 -2.66
C THR A 70 9.66 13.53 -2.76
N TRP A 71 8.37 13.28 -2.79
CA TRP A 71 7.32 14.31 -2.74
C TRP A 71 6.32 13.96 -1.66
N ALA A 72 5.87 14.98 -0.94
CA ALA A 72 4.81 14.87 0.06
C ALA A 72 3.52 15.46 -0.52
N CYS A 73 2.47 14.65 -0.62
CA CYS A 73 1.17 15.05 -1.10
C CYS A 73 0.13 14.93 0.02
N GLN A 74 -0.41 16.05 0.48
CA GLN A 74 -1.49 16.05 1.45
C GLN A 74 -2.83 15.94 0.72
N ALA A 75 -3.59 14.90 1.01
CA ALA A 75 -4.93 14.68 0.45
C ALA A 75 -5.74 13.70 1.31
N ASP A 76 -7.03 13.96 1.44
CA ASP A 76 -7.97 13.02 2.08
C ASP A 76 -8.59 12.10 1.03
N LEU A 77 -8.07 10.90 0.93
CA LEU A 77 -8.54 9.87 -0.01
C LEU A 77 -9.93 9.30 0.34
N SER A 78 -10.51 9.68 1.48
CA SER A 78 -11.91 9.35 1.78
C SER A 78 -12.91 10.27 1.09
N THR A 79 -12.45 11.40 0.51
CA THR A 79 -13.27 12.32 -0.27
C THR A 79 -13.35 11.90 -1.74
N THR A 80 -14.21 12.54 -2.51
CA THR A 80 -14.33 12.29 -3.96
C THR A 80 -13.25 12.99 -4.78
N THR A 81 -12.52 13.95 -4.20
CA THR A 81 -11.49 14.76 -4.87
C THR A 81 -10.07 14.38 -4.50
N GLY A 82 -9.87 13.70 -3.35
CA GLY A 82 -8.54 13.46 -2.78
C GLY A 82 -7.57 12.76 -3.71
N ALA A 83 -8.03 11.79 -4.51
CA ALA A 83 -7.18 11.13 -5.50
C ALA A 83 -6.70 12.10 -6.59
N GLN A 84 -7.60 12.96 -7.07
CA GLN A 84 -7.26 13.97 -8.08
C GLN A 84 -6.35 15.06 -7.50
N GLU A 85 -6.47 15.38 -6.21
CA GLU A 85 -5.58 16.31 -5.51
C GLU A 85 -4.14 15.79 -5.47
N VAL A 86 -3.92 14.48 -5.24
CA VAL A 86 -2.59 13.86 -5.32
C VAL A 86 -1.99 14.03 -6.72
N ILE A 87 -2.74 13.70 -7.77
CA ILE A 87 -2.27 13.84 -9.16
C ILE A 87 -1.98 15.30 -9.50
N SER A 88 -2.83 16.22 -9.08
CA SER A 88 -2.63 17.65 -9.33
C SER A 88 -1.36 18.19 -8.68
N GLN A 89 -1.06 17.76 -7.45
CA GLN A 89 0.18 18.11 -6.77
C GLN A 89 1.41 17.54 -7.50
N LEU A 90 1.36 16.28 -7.96
CA LEU A 90 2.46 15.69 -8.73
C LEU A 90 2.66 16.41 -10.08
N LYS A 91 1.60 16.76 -10.78
CA LYS A 91 1.68 17.54 -12.03
C LYS A 91 2.34 18.91 -11.84
N ALA A 92 2.14 19.54 -10.68
CA ALA A 92 2.81 20.80 -10.38
C ALA A 92 4.32 20.67 -10.27
N TYR A 93 4.83 19.46 -9.92
CA TYR A 93 6.27 19.17 -9.85
C TYR A 93 6.86 18.76 -11.19
N PHE A 94 6.18 17.89 -11.94
CA PHE A 94 6.72 17.27 -13.16
C PHE A 94 6.38 18.03 -14.45
N GLY A 95 5.42 18.99 -14.40
CA GLY A 95 4.73 19.43 -15.62
C GLY A 95 3.62 18.43 -16.01
N SER A 96 2.57 18.94 -16.67
CA SER A 96 1.37 18.12 -16.91
C SER A 96 1.60 16.95 -17.87
N ASP A 97 2.52 17.08 -18.82
CA ASP A 97 2.66 16.16 -19.94
C ASP A 97 3.75 15.10 -19.69
N ASP A 98 4.61 15.30 -18.68
CA ASP A 98 5.75 14.42 -18.39
C ASP A 98 5.52 13.46 -17.21
N LEU A 99 4.34 13.53 -16.56
CA LEU A 99 4.06 12.66 -15.43
C LEU A 99 3.90 11.21 -15.89
N GLN A 100 4.82 10.36 -15.45
CA GLN A 100 4.76 8.91 -15.62
C GLN A 100 4.82 8.21 -14.27
N ILE A 101 3.76 7.48 -13.92
CA ILE A 101 3.64 6.72 -12.68
C ILE A 101 3.92 5.26 -12.99
N HIS A 102 4.89 4.66 -12.31
CA HIS A 102 5.30 3.28 -12.56
C HIS A 102 4.72 2.31 -11.54
N ILE A 103 4.53 2.79 -10.31
CA ILE A 103 4.10 1.95 -9.19
C ILE A 103 3.02 2.70 -8.42
N LEU A 104 1.87 2.03 -8.18
CA LEU A 104 0.85 2.50 -7.25
C LEU A 104 0.73 1.47 -6.12
N VAL A 105 0.91 1.93 -4.88
CA VAL A 105 0.60 1.15 -3.70
C VAL A 105 -0.60 1.76 -2.99
N ASN A 106 -1.75 1.13 -3.10
CA ASN A 106 -2.94 1.47 -2.35
C ASN A 106 -2.83 0.87 -0.94
N ASN A 107 -2.42 1.68 0.03
CA ASN A 107 -2.22 1.27 1.42
C ASN A 107 -3.13 2.01 2.41
N ALA A 108 -3.52 3.26 2.13
CA ALA A 108 -4.34 4.06 3.03
C ALA A 108 -5.62 3.32 3.42
N ALA A 109 -5.84 3.12 4.70
CA ALA A 109 -7.02 2.43 5.20
C ALA A 109 -7.36 2.86 6.63
N THR A 110 -8.60 2.64 6.99
CA THR A 110 -9.10 2.74 8.37
C THR A 110 -9.85 1.47 8.74
N GLU A 111 -9.88 1.19 10.02
CA GLU A 111 -10.72 0.12 10.58
C GLU A 111 -11.76 0.70 11.53
N MET A 112 -12.72 -0.14 11.87
CA MET A 112 -13.67 0.13 12.92
C MET A 112 -14.03 -1.16 13.63
N VAL A 113 -13.98 -1.14 14.96
CA VAL A 113 -14.38 -2.26 15.79
C VAL A 113 -15.76 -1.95 16.36
N LYS A 114 -16.79 -2.66 15.87
CA LYS A 114 -18.19 -2.46 16.27
C LYS A 114 -19.02 -3.67 15.87
N ASN A 115 -19.85 -4.18 16.80
CA ASN A 115 -20.74 -5.29 16.50
C ASN A 115 -21.82 -4.89 15.51
N ILE A 116 -22.22 -5.83 14.65
CA ILE A 116 -23.13 -5.58 13.53
C ILE A 116 -24.45 -4.88 13.93
N GLN A 117 -24.99 -5.20 15.10
CA GLN A 117 -26.22 -4.59 15.59
C GLN A 117 -26.08 -3.07 15.87
N SER A 118 -24.84 -2.59 16.07
CA SER A 118 -24.54 -1.20 16.41
C SER A 118 -23.90 -0.42 15.25
N VAL A 119 -23.61 -1.07 14.12
CA VAL A 119 -23.06 -0.42 12.94
C VAL A 119 -24.07 0.55 12.36
N THR A 120 -23.62 1.79 12.09
CA THR A 120 -24.42 2.83 11.46
C THR A 120 -24.01 3.03 10.00
N LEU A 121 -24.81 3.77 9.22
CA LEU A 121 -24.47 4.16 7.87
C LEU A 121 -23.23 5.09 7.83
N GLU A 122 -23.04 5.91 8.87
CA GLU A 122 -21.85 6.75 9.01
C GLU A 122 -20.59 5.89 9.19
N ASP A 123 -20.66 4.84 10.02
CA ASP A 123 -19.58 3.87 10.19
C ASP A 123 -19.22 3.18 8.86
N TYR A 124 -20.24 2.76 8.11
CA TYR A 124 -20.07 2.20 6.77
C TYR A 124 -19.36 3.19 5.85
N ASN A 125 -19.86 4.42 5.76
CA ASN A 125 -19.29 5.45 4.92
C ASN A 125 -17.83 5.74 5.30
N LYS A 126 -17.51 5.83 6.58
CA LYS A 126 -16.14 6.06 7.06
C LYS A 126 -15.17 5.00 6.56
N VAL A 127 -15.54 3.72 6.63
CA VAL A 127 -14.67 2.61 6.21
C VAL A 127 -14.65 2.49 4.68
N PHE A 128 -15.81 2.45 4.04
CA PHE A 128 -15.89 2.17 2.60
C PHE A 128 -15.44 3.35 1.73
N ASN A 129 -15.66 4.59 2.18
CA ASN A 129 -15.19 5.76 1.43
C ASN A 129 -13.67 5.78 1.30
N LEU A 130 -12.91 5.36 2.33
CA LEU A 130 -11.47 5.30 2.25
C LEU A 130 -11.00 3.97 1.63
N ASN A 131 -11.40 2.83 2.23
CA ASN A 131 -10.81 1.53 1.91
C ASN A 131 -11.23 0.98 0.55
N VAL A 132 -12.38 1.41 0.01
CA VAL A 132 -12.95 0.90 -1.24
C VAL A 132 -13.01 2.00 -2.29
N ARG A 133 -13.80 3.05 -2.04
CA ARG A 133 -13.94 4.16 -2.99
C ARG A 133 -12.61 4.89 -3.21
N GLY A 134 -11.84 5.13 -2.13
CA GLY A 134 -10.53 5.77 -2.22
C GLY A 134 -9.55 5.00 -3.11
N TYR A 135 -9.49 3.68 -2.99
CA TYR A 135 -8.67 2.83 -3.86
C TYR A 135 -9.12 2.91 -5.33
N MET A 136 -10.44 2.84 -5.55
CA MET A 136 -11.00 2.96 -6.91
C MET A 136 -10.67 4.32 -7.53
N LEU A 137 -10.92 5.42 -6.80
CA LEU A 137 -10.66 6.77 -7.32
C LEU A 137 -9.16 7.00 -7.54
N MET A 138 -8.30 6.49 -6.65
CA MET A 138 -6.85 6.59 -6.83
C MET A 138 -6.40 5.84 -8.08
N MET A 139 -6.93 4.65 -8.32
CA MET A 139 -6.68 3.88 -9.53
C MET A 139 -7.12 4.65 -10.78
N GLN A 140 -8.36 5.18 -10.80
CA GLN A 140 -8.88 5.99 -11.92
C GLN A 140 -8.02 7.22 -12.20
N ALA A 141 -7.51 7.88 -11.15
CA ALA A 141 -6.66 9.06 -11.28
C ALA A 141 -5.25 8.72 -11.82
N VAL A 142 -4.73 7.53 -11.51
CA VAL A 142 -3.39 7.08 -11.92
C VAL A 142 -3.36 6.51 -13.34
N VAL A 143 -4.38 5.77 -13.76
CA VAL A 143 -4.41 5.07 -15.07
C VAL A 143 -3.99 5.95 -16.26
N PRO A 144 -4.44 7.22 -16.41
CA PRO A 144 -4.03 8.06 -17.52
C PRO A 144 -2.51 8.38 -17.57
N TYR A 145 -1.79 8.18 -16.47
CA TYR A 145 -0.37 8.46 -16.30
C TYR A 145 0.45 7.21 -16.02
N LEU A 146 -0.20 6.02 -16.07
CA LEU A 146 0.48 4.76 -15.79
C LEU A 146 1.44 4.43 -16.92
N ALA A 147 2.70 4.25 -16.58
CA ALA A 147 3.71 3.78 -17.52
C ALA A 147 3.43 2.32 -17.91
N SER A 148 3.78 1.95 -19.14
CA SER A 148 3.76 0.55 -19.59
C SER A 148 4.54 -0.35 -18.61
N LYS A 149 4.07 -1.56 -18.41
CA LYS A 149 4.58 -2.51 -17.40
C LYS A 149 4.49 -1.95 -15.97
N GLY A 150 3.41 -1.21 -15.68
CA GLY A 150 3.12 -0.68 -14.36
C GLY A 150 2.98 -1.77 -13.30
N ARG A 151 3.05 -1.34 -12.05
CA ARG A 151 2.89 -2.22 -10.87
C ARG A 151 1.86 -1.64 -9.93
N ILE A 152 0.75 -2.34 -9.78
CA ILE A 152 -0.34 -1.95 -8.86
C ILE A 152 -0.35 -2.94 -7.71
N ILE A 153 -0.16 -2.46 -6.49
CA ILE A 153 -0.15 -3.29 -5.29
C ILE A 153 -1.19 -2.76 -4.30
N ASN A 154 -2.18 -3.57 -4.00
CA ASN A 154 -3.25 -3.23 -3.07
C ASN A 154 -2.99 -3.87 -1.70
N LEU A 155 -3.03 -3.10 -0.62
CA LEU A 155 -2.97 -3.65 0.73
C LEU A 155 -4.35 -4.16 1.14
N SER A 156 -4.48 -5.50 1.13
CA SER A 156 -5.61 -6.23 1.70
C SER A 156 -5.37 -6.51 3.19
N SER A 157 -5.84 -7.59 3.69
CA SER A 157 -5.65 -8.13 5.04
C SER A 157 -6.04 -9.60 5.06
N VAL A 158 -5.48 -10.39 5.96
CA VAL A 158 -6.03 -11.73 6.26
C VAL A 158 -7.52 -11.66 6.63
N GLY A 159 -7.97 -10.53 7.18
CA GLY A 159 -9.37 -10.25 7.48
C GLY A 159 -10.31 -10.27 6.28
N ALA A 160 -9.79 -10.17 5.04
CA ALA A 160 -10.61 -10.31 3.84
C ALA A 160 -11.21 -11.72 3.68
N ARG A 161 -10.57 -12.74 4.25
CA ARG A 161 -10.93 -14.16 4.09
C ARG A 161 -11.22 -14.88 5.40
N VAL A 162 -10.82 -14.28 6.52
CA VAL A 162 -11.10 -14.80 7.85
C VAL A 162 -12.07 -13.85 8.56
N GLY A 163 -13.14 -14.40 9.14
CA GLY A 163 -14.08 -13.60 9.92
C GLY A 163 -13.55 -13.27 11.31
N PHE A 164 -13.70 -12.01 11.70
CA PHE A 164 -13.43 -11.54 13.05
C PHE A 164 -14.67 -10.84 13.61
N GLU A 165 -14.96 -11.11 14.86
CA GLU A 165 -16.03 -10.42 15.57
C GLU A 165 -15.74 -8.90 15.65
N GLY A 166 -16.77 -8.09 15.42
CA GLY A 166 -16.70 -6.64 15.55
C GLY A 166 -16.01 -5.89 14.39
N VAL A 167 -15.43 -6.55 13.38
CA VAL A 167 -14.72 -5.86 12.28
C VAL A 167 -15.30 -6.16 10.90
N SER A 168 -16.59 -6.45 10.82
CA SER A 168 -17.28 -6.86 9.58
C SER A 168 -17.09 -5.86 8.43
N LEU A 169 -17.19 -4.54 8.70
CA LEU A 169 -17.02 -3.51 7.67
C LEU A 169 -15.59 -3.51 7.11
N TYR A 170 -14.59 -3.61 7.98
CA TYR A 170 -13.19 -3.67 7.56
C TYR A 170 -12.93 -4.92 6.71
N CYS A 171 -13.33 -6.10 7.19
CA CYS A 171 -13.18 -7.37 6.48
C CYS A 171 -13.84 -7.31 5.09
N ALA A 172 -15.08 -6.82 5.02
CA ALA A 172 -15.80 -6.65 3.75
C ALA A 172 -15.10 -5.67 2.81
N SER A 173 -14.56 -4.56 3.34
CA SER A 173 -13.80 -3.60 2.52
C SER A 173 -12.53 -4.21 1.92
N LYS A 174 -11.83 -5.06 2.69
CA LYS A 174 -10.61 -5.74 2.21
C LYS A 174 -10.92 -6.86 1.22
N ALA A 175 -12.05 -7.55 1.37
CA ALA A 175 -12.55 -8.49 0.37
C ALA A 175 -12.89 -7.79 -0.97
N ALA A 176 -13.49 -6.59 -0.92
CA ALA A 176 -13.72 -5.77 -2.10
C ALA A 176 -12.41 -5.40 -2.81
N VAL A 177 -11.36 -5.06 -2.06
CA VAL A 177 -10.02 -4.76 -2.60
C VAL A 177 -9.41 -5.98 -3.32
N GLU A 178 -9.58 -7.20 -2.80
CA GLU A 178 -9.14 -8.43 -3.47
C GLU A 178 -9.92 -8.68 -4.77
N SER A 179 -11.20 -8.32 -4.82
CA SER A 179 -11.99 -8.41 -6.04
C SER A 179 -11.53 -7.39 -7.08
N PHE A 180 -11.30 -6.14 -6.69
CA PHE A 180 -10.70 -5.13 -7.56
C PHE A 180 -9.36 -5.58 -8.15
N THR A 181 -8.52 -6.21 -7.34
CA THR A 181 -7.21 -6.70 -7.79
C THR A 181 -7.33 -7.62 -8.99
N ARG A 182 -8.26 -8.57 -8.97
CA ARG A 182 -8.50 -9.50 -10.08
C ARG A 182 -9.11 -8.83 -11.32
N SER A 183 -10.07 -7.91 -11.09
CA SER A 183 -10.74 -7.22 -12.20
C SER A 183 -9.79 -6.25 -12.91
N TRP A 184 -9.05 -5.44 -12.15
CA TRP A 184 -8.08 -4.50 -12.72
C TRP A 184 -6.91 -5.20 -13.39
N ASP A 185 -6.51 -6.38 -12.93
CA ASP A 185 -5.53 -7.22 -13.62
C ASP A 185 -5.99 -7.56 -15.03
N SER A 186 -7.23 -8.01 -15.16
CA SER A 186 -7.82 -8.35 -16.47
C SER A 186 -7.98 -7.13 -17.40
N GLU A 187 -8.20 -5.93 -16.83
CA GLU A 187 -8.37 -4.70 -17.58
C GLU A 187 -7.04 -4.09 -18.06
N LEU A 188 -5.96 -4.25 -17.28
CA LEU A 188 -4.70 -3.51 -17.47
C LEU A 188 -3.52 -4.39 -17.92
N GLY A 189 -3.65 -5.71 -17.87
CA GLY A 189 -2.54 -6.63 -18.14
C GLY A 189 -1.99 -6.60 -19.57
N GLY A 190 -2.71 -5.99 -20.52
CA GLY A 190 -2.38 -6.04 -21.95
C GLY A 190 -1.03 -5.42 -22.33
N ASP A 191 -0.50 -4.50 -21.54
CA ASP A 191 0.80 -3.86 -21.76
C ASP A 191 1.93 -4.37 -20.83
N GLY A 192 1.64 -5.45 -20.07
CA GLY A 192 2.56 -6.02 -19.08
C GLY A 192 2.46 -5.38 -17.69
N THR A 193 1.43 -4.57 -17.44
CA THR A 193 1.06 -4.11 -16.10
C THR A 193 0.60 -5.28 -15.25
N THR A 194 1.04 -5.36 -13.99
CA THR A 194 0.59 -6.37 -13.03
C THR A 194 -0.19 -5.73 -11.89
N VAL A 195 -1.25 -6.39 -11.45
CA VAL A 195 -2.08 -5.95 -10.32
C VAL A 195 -2.14 -7.07 -9.28
N ASN A 196 -1.60 -6.82 -8.09
CA ASN A 196 -1.58 -7.80 -7.01
C ASN A 196 -2.06 -7.19 -5.69
N ALA A 197 -2.44 -8.04 -4.75
CA ALA A 197 -2.71 -7.65 -3.38
C ALA A 197 -1.72 -8.34 -2.43
N VAL A 198 -1.39 -7.64 -1.35
CA VAL A 198 -0.72 -8.21 -0.19
C VAL A 198 -1.72 -8.22 0.96
N ALA A 199 -1.88 -9.36 1.62
CA ALA A 199 -2.75 -9.54 2.77
C ALA A 199 -1.90 -9.77 4.04
N PRO A 200 -1.55 -8.70 4.78
CA PRO A 200 -0.81 -8.83 6.01
C PRO A 200 -1.59 -9.58 7.08
N GLY A 201 -0.87 -10.38 7.87
CA GLY A 201 -1.29 -10.79 9.20
C GLY A 201 -1.13 -9.66 10.23
N PRO A 202 -1.16 -9.96 11.52
CA PRO A 202 -0.98 -8.96 12.55
C PRO A 202 0.45 -8.37 12.53
N VAL A 203 0.53 -7.03 12.40
CA VAL A 203 1.77 -6.24 12.37
C VAL A 203 1.62 -5.06 13.34
N PRO A 204 2.63 -4.69 14.13
CA PRO A 204 2.57 -3.52 15.01
C PRO A 204 2.15 -2.26 14.26
N SER A 205 1.14 -1.57 14.78
CA SER A 205 0.56 -0.36 14.19
C SER A 205 -0.35 0.32 15.20
N ASP A 206 -0.65 1.62 15.00
CA ASP A 206 -1.66 2.36 15.78
C ASP A 206 -3.04 1.65 15.81
N MET A 207 -3.27 0.80 14.82
CA MET A 207 -4.48 -0.02 14.69
C MET A 207 -4.41 -1.20 15.66
N LEU A 208 -3.27 -1.90 15.71
CA LEU A 208 -3.06 -3.04 16.61
C LEU A 208 -2.97 -2.59 18.09
N ASP A 209 -2.46 -1.40 18.37
CA ASP A 209 -2.32 -0.86 19.73
C ASP A 209 -3.66 -0.65 20.44
N LYS A 210 -4.77 -0.63 19.69
CA LYS A 210 -6.13 -0.53 20.21
C LYS A 210 -6.76 -1.88 20.54
N ILE A 211 -6.09 -2.98 20.18
CA ILE A 211 -6.57 -4.34 20.38
C ILE A 211 -6.13 -4.83 21.77
N PRO A 212 -7.02 -5.48 22.55
CA PRO A 212 -6.68 -6.05 23.85
C PRO A 212 -5.46 -6.99 23.75
N LYS A 213 -4.59 -6.92 24.77
CA LYS A 213 -3.32 -7.67 24.79
C LYS A 213 -3.55 -9.18 24.65
N GLU A 214 -4.60 -9.70 25.24
CA GLU A 214 -4.96 -11.12 25.20
C GLU A 214 -5.24 -11.59 23.76
N ILE A 215 -5.87 -10.72 22.94
CA ILE A 215 -6.10 -11.01 21.51
C ILE A 215 -4.78 -10.96 20.75
N VAL A 216 -3.92 -9.99 21.03
CA VAL A 216 -2.60 -9.90 20.41
C VAL A 216 -1.74 -11.13 20.75
N ASP A 217 -1.75 -11.57 22.00
CA ASP A 217 -1.00 -12.75 22.44
C ASP A 217 -1.55 -14.04 21.81
N MET A 218 -2.89 -14.14 21.65
CA MET A 218 -3.51 -15.23 20.89
C MET A 218 -3.10 -15.19 19.41
N GLN A 219 -3.02 -14.01 18.79
CA GLN A 219 -2.58 -13.87 17.41
C GLN A 219 -1.14 -14.34 17.24
N LYS A 220 -0.23 -13.96 18.15
CA LYS A 220 1.15 -14.47 18.18
C LYS A 220 1.19 -15.98 18.29
N ALA A 221 0.49 -16.55 19.27
CA ALA A 221 0.47 -18.00 19.49
C ALA A 221 -0.03 -18.78 18.27
N ARG A 222 -0.96 -18.20 17.49
CA ARG A 222 -1.51 -18.81 16.28
C ARG A 222 -0.63 -18.61 15.03
N THR A 223 0.36 -17.72 15.07
CA THR A 223 1.27 -17.50 13.95
C THR A 223 2.32 -18.62 13.95
N PRO A 224 2.39 -19.49 12.93
CA PRO A 224 3.36 -20.59 12.87
C PRO A 224 4.81 -20.10 12.87
N VAL A 225 5.10 -19.01 12.15
CA VAL A 225 6.46 -18.48 12.07
C VAL A 225 6.82 -17.78 13.37
N GLU A 226 7.69 -18.38 14.16
CA GLU A 226 8.28 -17.85 15.40
C GLU A 226 7.30 -17.38 16.47
N HIS A 227 5.99 -17.68 16.34
CA HIS A 227 4.94 -17.28 17.27
C HIS A 227 4.98 -15.78 17.64
N ARG A 228 5.19 -14.93 16.64
CA ARG A 228 5.29 -13.48 16.78
C ARG A 228 4.38 -12.72 15.81
N LEU A 229 4.32 -11.42 15.98
CA LEU A 229 3.79 -10.51 14.97
C LEU A 229 4.80 -10.38 13.81
N GLY A 230 4.29 -10.09 12.62
CA GLY A 230 5.13 -9.64 11.52
C GLY A 230 5.73 -8.26 11.79
N THR A 231 6.64 -7.81 10.92
CA THR A 231 7.19 -6.44 10.97
C THR A 231 6.75 -5.65 9.74
N THR A 232 6.84 -4.33 9.82
CA THR A 232 6.57 -3.45 8.68
C THR A 232 7.54 -3.71 7.54
N GLU A 233 8.79 -4.05 7.85
CA GLU A 233 9.86 -4.36 6.90
C GLU A 233 9.58 -5.67 6.14
N GLU A 234 9.02 -6.68 6.80
CA GLU A 234 8.65 -7.95 6.16
C GLU A 234 7.54 -7.73 5.13
N ILE A 235 6.52 -6.94 5.47
CA ILE A 235 5.46 -6.57 4.51
C ILE A 235 6.02 -5.72 3.38
N ALA A 236 6.85 -4.72 3.71
CA ALA A 236 7.45 -3.83 2.73
C ALA A 236 8.36 -4.58 1.74
N SER A 237 9.09 -5.59 2.19
CA SER A 237 9.95 -6.43 1.35
C SER A 237 9.15 -7.20 0.29
N ILE A 238 7.97 -7.72 0.66
CA ILE A 238 7.05 -8.40 -0.28
C ILE A 238 6.52 -7.41 -1.32
N VAL A 239 6.09 -6.23 -0.87
CA VAL A 239 5.63 -5.15 -1.78
C VAL A 239 6.77 -4.72 -2.72
N GLY A 240 7.98 -4.56 -2.20
CA GLY A 240 9.17 -4.22 -2.99
C GLY A 240 9.54 -5.29 -4.03
N TRP A 241 9.32 -6.57 -3.73
CA TRP A 241 9.48 -7.66 -4.71
C TRP A 241 8.39 -7.59 -5.78
N LEU A 242 7.12 -7.43 -5.42
CA LEU A 242 6.01 -7.29 -6.37
C LEU A 242 6.16 -6.06 -7.29
N ALA A 243 6.79 -5.00 -6.79
CA ALA A 243 7.10 -3.80 -7.57
C ALA A 243 8.26 -4.01 -8.57
N GLY A 244 9.08 -5.03 -8.37
CA GLY A 244 10.28 -5.31 -9.14
C GLY A 244 10.03 -6.15 -10.41
N PRO A 245 11.09 -6.31 -11.23
CA PRO A 245 11.02 -7.12 -12.44
C PRO A 245 10.85 -8.62 -12.16
N ASP A 246 11.36 -9.11 -11.02
CA ASP A 246 11.35 -10.54 -10.66
C ASP A 246 9.93 -11.09 -10.41
N ALA A 247 8.96 -10.20 -10.17
CA ALA A 247 7.55 -10.54 -10.00
C ALA A 247 6.72 -10.31 -11.28
N SER A 248 7.34 -10.12 -12.45
CA SER A 248 6.65 -9.75 -13.69
C SER A 248 5.64 -10.80 -14.20
N TRP A 249 5.74 -12.05 -13.73
CA TRP A 249 4.81 -13.13 -14.06
C TRP A 249 3.81 -13.44 -12.94
N VAL A 250 3.74 -12.59 -11.91
CA VAL A 250 2.77 -12.68 -10.82
C VAL A 250 1.76 -11.55 -10.99
N SER A 251 0.52 -11.90 -11.34
CA SER A 251 -0.55 -10.92 -11.52
C SER A 251 -1.90 -11.51 -11.12
N GLY A 252 -2.84 -10.67 -10.68
CA GLY A 252 -4.16 -11.05 -10.19
C GLY A 252 -4.14 -11.78 -8.83
N GLN A 253 -3.00 -11.85 -8.13
CA GLN A 253 -2.83 -12.67 -6.95
C GLN A 253 -3.02 -11.88 -5.65
N VAL A 254 -3.41 -12.64 -4.61
CA VAL A 254 -3.41 -12.16 -3.22
C VAL A 254 -2.33 -12.94 -2.46
N ILE A 255 -1.27 -12.26 -2.07
CA ILE A 255 -0.16 -12.84 -1.33
C ILE A 255 -0.43 -12.72 0.18
N SER A 256 -0.65 -13.85 0.85
CA SER A 256 -0.78 -13.88 2.32
C SER A 256 0.58 -13.65 2.98
N ALA A 257 0.77 -12.47 3.55
CA ALA A 257 1.97 -12.07 4.27
C ALA A 257 1.72 -12.14 5.79
N SER A 258 1.50 -13.34 6.32
CA SER A 258 0.93 -13.55 7.65
C SER A 258 1.74 -14.46 8.58
N GLY A 259 2.93 -14.89 8.16
CA GLY A 259 3.70 -15.88 8.91
C GLY A 259 2.99 -17.24 9.07
N GLY A 260 2.07 -17.55 8.13
CA GLY A 260 1.24 -18.76 8.19
C GLY A 260 -0.01 -18.62 9.07
N TRP A 261 -0.30 -17.43 9.60
CA TRP A 261 -1.51 -17.20 10.40
C TRP A 261 -2.79 -17.48 9.60
N SER A 262 -2.80 -17.16 8.31
CA SER A 262 -3.88 -17.50 7.38
C SER A 262 -3.29 -18.11 6.11
N MET A 263 -3.77 -19.31 5.73
CA MET A 263 -3.34 -20.08 4.57
C MET A 263 -4.54 -20.24 3.61
N TYR A 264 -4.38 -19.84 2.33
CA TYR A 264 -5.41 -19.97 1.29
C TYR A 264 -4.84 -19.86 -0.13
#